data_11ea90e5a88c8161d449b0ac62cf4adb
#
_entry.id   11ea90e5a88c8161d449b0ac62cf4adb
#
_cell.length_a   1.000
_cell.length_b   1.000
_cell.length_c   1.000
_cell.angle_alpha   90.00
_cell.angle_beta   90.00
_cell.angle_gamma   90.00
#
_symmetry.space_group_name_H-M   'P 1'
#
loop_
_entity.id
_entity.type
_entity.pdbx_description
1 polymer ?
#
loop_
_entity_poly.entity_id
_entity_poly.type
_entity_poly.pdbx_seq_one_letter_code
_entity_poly.pdbx_strand_id
1 'polypeptide(L)'
;MKRTLLAALVAVAAGTTAQADVTVYSAGPGALVKNLAAGFTAATGTQVNVFQATTGKVMARLEAEAANPVADVVISASWGTATQFAEEGLLLDYTSPNAATVPDYLKMPGAVAQGVAGLVIAWNPTSGTPKPADWADLAKPEYKDLVTLPDPAASGGTFTLVEAFVANDMTDVLQGLKDNGAIVAGANKAALNPVLQGAKGAVFAGVDYITMGAAAKGESIEAIFPTSGTVVAPRPMMILSSTQNEVDAKAFYDYVLSEEGQAMVAAVHLMPSRTDIEADRPLIGDLTLMSTEGAPTRDEVLSTFAGIFN
;
A
#
# COMPACT_ATOMS: atom_id res chain seq x y z
N MET A 1 -62.82 17.60 -51.08
CA MET A 1 -62.35 17.94 -49.75
C MET A 1 -61.41 16.81 -49.28
N LYS A 2 -60.08 17.00 -49.40
CA LYS A 2 -59.06 16.04 -48.94
C LYS A 2 -58.46 16.57 -47.62
N ARG A 3 -58.68 15.86 -46.53
CA ARG A 3 -58.09 16.17 -45.22
C ARG A 3 -56.70 15.45 -45.12
N THR A 4 -55.64 16.21 -45.12
CA THR A 4 -54.28 15.74 -44.86
C THR A 4 -54.07 15.72 -43.37
N LEU A 5 -53.89 14.51 -42.77
CA LEU A 5 -53.41 14.37 -41.38
C LEU A 5 -51.90 14.55 -41.36
N LEU A 6 -51.42 15.54 -40.67
CA LEU A 6 -50.03 15.75 -40.32
C LEU A 6 -49.73 14.94 -39.05
N ALA A 7 -48.96 13.85 -39.12
CA ALA A 7 -48.47 13.12 -37.96
C ALA A 7 -47.18 13.79 -37.50
N ALA A 8 -47.18 14.39 -36.34
CA ALA A 8 -46.00 14.95 -35.68
C ALA A 8 -45.24 13.81 -35.03
N LEU A 9 -44.03 13.52 -35.55
CA LEU A 9 -43.09 12.58 -34.97
C LEU A 9 -42.32 13.28 -33.84
N VAL A 10 -42.64 12.98 -32.57
CA VAL A 10 -41.87 13.42 -31.43
C VAL A 10 -40.65 12.52 -31.30
N ALA A 11 -39.49 13.01 -31.73
CA ALA A 11 -38.22 12.36 -31.49
C ALA A 11 -37.82 12.60 -30.00
N VAL A 12 -37.99 11.58 -29.18
CA VAL A 12 -37.38 11.56 -27.84
C VAL A 12 -35.87 11.37 -28.03
N ALA A 13 -35.11 12.46 -27.94
CA ALA A 13 -33.68 12.38 -27.83
C ALA A 13 -33.36 11.77 -26.45
N ALA A 14 -33.05 10.48 -26.41
CA ALA A 14 -32.38 9.87 -25.27
C ALA A 14 -30.99 10.52 -25.18
N GLY A 15 -30.89 11.55 -24.37
CA GLY A 15 -29.58 12.12 -23.98
C GLY A 15 -28.81 11.02 -23.29
N THR A 16 -27.80 10.44 -23.96
CA THR A 16 -26.74 9.72 -23.28
C THR A 16 -26.04 10.74 -22.44
N THR A 17 -26.34 10.78 -21.13
CA THR A 17 -25.47 11.46 -20.17
C THR A 17 -24.10 10.84 -20.35
N ALA A 18 -23.13 11.61 -20.81
CA ALA A 18 -21.74 11.20 -20.76
C ALA A 18 -21.47 10.88 -19.29
N GLN A 19 -21.32 9.61 -18.98
CA GLN A 19 -20.99 9.18 -17.63
C GLN A 19 -19.55 9.66 -17.40
N ALA A 20 -19.35 10.48 -16.37
CA ALA A 20 -18.03 10.99 -16.05
C ALA A 20 -17.15 9.80 -15.60
N ASP A 21 -15.96 9.70 -16.17
CA ASP A 21 -15.00 8.68 -15.78
C ASP A 21 -14.26 9.12 -14.51
N VAL A 22 -14.07 8.22 -13.56
CA VAL A 22 -13.21 8.48 -12.39
C VAL A 22 -11.76 8.18 -12.74
N THR A 23 -10.86 9.12 -12.48
CA THR A 23 -9.43 8.93 -12.68
C THR A 23 -8.72 8.64 -11.36
N VAL A 24 -8.13 7.44 -11.24
CA VAL A 24 -7.47 6.94 -10.04
C VAL A 24 -5.96 6.82 -10.27
N TYR A 25 -5.16 7.56 -9.50
CA TYR A 25 -3.71 7.41 -9.47
C TYR A 25 -3.31 6.54 -8.29
N SER A 26 -2.69 5.39 -8.56
CA SER A 26 -2.43 4.39 -7.53
C SER A 26 -0.97 3.94 -7.47
N ALA A 27 -0.41 3.96 -6.26
CA ALA A 27 0.84 3.29 -5.90
C ALA A 27 0.60 1.96 -5.16
N GLY A 28 -0.62 1.47 -5.17
CA GLY A 28 -1.02 0.19 -4.58
C GLY A 28 -0.63 -1.03 -5.42
N PRO A 29 -1.01 -2.24 -4.96
CA PRO A 29 -0.87 -3.44 -5.78
C PRO A 29 -1.66 -3.31 -7.09
N GLY A 30 -0.99 -3.49 -8.24
CA GLY A 30 -1.61 -3.26 -9.54
C GLY A 30 -2.81 -4.17 -9.84
N ALA A 31 -2.80 -5.41 -9.33
CA ALA A 31 -3.94 -6.32 -9.45
C ALA A 31 -5.14 -5.80 -8.66
N LEU A 32 -4.92 -5.29 -7.44
CA LEU A 32 -5.98 -4.75 -6.59
C LEU A 32 -6.70 -3.58 -7.24
N VAL A 33 -5.97 -2.55 -7.66
CA VAL A 33 -6.61 -1.36 -8.24
C VAL A 33 -7.37 -1.68 -9.52
N LYS A 34 -6.88 -2.63 -10.32
CA LYS A 34 -7.60 -3.11 -11.52
C LYS A 34 -8.90 -3.84 -11.16
N ASN A 35 -8.87 -4.70 -10.14
CA ASN A 35 -10.06 -5.43 -9.69
C ASN A 35 -11.08 -4.47 -9.09
N LEU A 36 -10.65 -3.52 -8.26
CA LEU A 36 -11.52 -2.48 -7.69
C LEU A 36 -12.18 -1.64 -8.80
N ALA A 37 -11.40 -1.22 -9.80
CA ALA A 37 -11.93 -0.47 -10.95
C ALA A 37 -12.96 -1.28 -11.74
N ALA A 38 -12.66 -2.55 -12.03
CA ALA A 38 -13.57 -3.42 -12.75
C ALA A 38 -14.85 -3.71 -11.97
N GLY A 39 -14.75 -4.00 -10.67
CA GLY A 39 -15.91 -4.24 -9.80
C GLY A 39 -16.78 -3.00 -9.66
N PHE A 40 -16.18 -1.83 -9.45
CA PHE A 40 -16.91 -0.57 -9.40
C PHE A 40 -17.65 -0.29 -10.72
N THR A 41 -16.98 -0.47 -11.86
CA THR A 41 -17.61 -0.30 -13.17
C THR A 41 -18.77 -1.29 -13.37
N ALA A 42 -18.61 -2.54 -12.94
CA ALA A 42 -19.68 -3.53 -13.03
C ALA A 42 -20.88 -3.18 -12.13
N ALA A 43 -20.64 -2.61 -10.94
CA ALA A 43 -21.68 -2.25 -9.99
C ALA A 43 -22.43 -0.96 -10.35
N THR A 44 -21.75 0.02 -10.97
CA THR A 44 -22.29 1.37 -11.17
C THR A 44 -22.45 1.77 -12.64
N GLY A 45 -21.72 1.14 -13.54
CA GLY A 45 -21.59 1.55 -14.94
C GLY A 45 -20.51 2.63 -15.17
N THR A 46 -20.07 3.35 -14.14
CA THR A 46 -19.05 4.40 -14.23
C THR A 46 -17.69 3.80 -14.55
N GLN A 47 -17.01 4.33 -15.57
CA GLN A 47 -15.68 3.86 -15.95
C GLN A 47 -14.61 4.41 -14.99
N VAL A 48 -13.55 3.63 -14.76
CA VAL A 48 -12.42 4.04 -13.93
C VAL A 48 -11.14 4.00 -14.75
N ASN A 49 -10.53 5.16 -14.94
CA ASN A 49 -9.23 5.32 -15.58
C ASN A 49 -8.12 5.16 -14.53
N VAL A 50 -7.26 4.15 -14.68
CA VAL A 50 -6.21 3.87 -13.69
C VAL A 50 -4.83 4.23 -14.22
N PHE A 51 -4.14 5.11 -13.51
CA PHE A 51 -2.68 5.26 -13.65
C PHE A 51 -2.00 4.56 -12.45
N GLN A 52 -1.33 3.44 -12.70
CA GLN A 52 -0.63 2.67 -11.67
C GLN A 52 0.88 2.82 -11.83
N ALA A 53 1.55 3.29 -10.76
CA ALA A 53 3.00 3.52 -10.74
C ALA A 53 3.56 3.40 -9.31
N THR A 54 4.82 3.76 -9.08
CA THR A 54 5.37 3.96 -7.73
C THR A 54 4.89 5.28 -7.15
N THR A 55 4.91 5.44 -5.82
CA THR A 55 4.53 6.70 -5.15
C THR A 55 5.25 7.90 -5.76
N GLY A 56 6.58 7.84 -5.92
CA GLY A 56 7.33 8.95 -6.51
C GLY A 56 6.91 9.32 -7.95
N LYS A 57 6.54 8.32 -8.77
CA LYS A 57 6.02 8.59 -10.13
C LYS A 57 4.60 9.16 -10.12
N VAL A 58 3.77 8.73 -9.18
CA VAL A 58 2.43 9.31 -8.97
C VAL A 58 2.58 10.78 -8.56
N MET A 59 3.44 11.07 -7.59
CA MET A 59 3.70 12.45 -7.12
C MET A 59 4.23 13.35 -8.25
N ALA A 60 5.23 12.89 -9.00
CA ALA A 60 5.79 13.65 -10.12
C ALA A 60 4.75 13.94 -11.23
N ARG A 61 3.81 13.01 -11.44
CA ARG A 61 2.73 13.21 -12.39
C ARG A 61 1.70 14.23 -11.90
N LEU A 62 1.30 14.16 -10.63
CA LEU A 62 0.40 15.13 -10.01
C LEU A 62 1.00 16.56 -10.08
N GLU A 63 2.29 16.69 -9.79
CA GLU A 63 3.00 17.95 -9.90
C GLU A 63 3.01 18.49 -11.34
N ALA A 64 3.31 17.64 -12.33
CA ALA A 64 3.29 18.01 -13.74
C ALA A 64 1.89 18.42 -14.24
N GLU A 65 0.84 17.91 -13.64
CA GLU A 65 -0.57 18.18 -13.97
C GLU A 65 -1.21 19.28 -13.08
N ALA A 66 -0.43 19.92 -12.18
CA ALA A 66 -0.97 20.88 -11.21
C ALA A 66 -1.75 22.04 -11.84
N ALA A 67 -1.36 22.49 -13.05
CA ALA A 67 -2.06 23.54 -13.79
C ALA A 67 -3.40 23.06 -14.40
N ASN A 68 -3.54 21.77 -14.68
CA ASN A 68 -4.74 21.13 -15.23
C ASN A 68 -4.89 19.74 -14.57
N PRO A 69 -5.41 19.68 -13.33
CA PRO A 69 -5.52 18.43 -12.59
C PRO A 69 -6.41 17.41 -13.30
N VAL A 70 -5.98 16.16 -13.33
CA VAL A 70 -6.66 15.03 -14.01
C VAL A 70 -7.13 13.98 -13.00
N ALA A 71 -6.37 13.76 -11.92
CA ALA A 71 -6.69 12.75 -10.94
C ALA A 71 -7.84 13.18 -10.03
N ASP A 72 -8.80 12.29 -9.81
CA ASP A 72 -9.88 12.45 -8.84
C ASP A 72 -9.51 11.80 -7.50
N VAL A 73 -8.95 10.59 -7.55
CA VAL A 73 -8.59 9.79 -6.37
C VAL A 73 -7.13 9.41 -6.43
N VAL A 74 -6.44 9.55 -5.30
CA VAL A 74 -5.04 9.11 -5.13
C VAL A 74 -4.97 8.02 -4.06
N ILE A 75 -4.26 6.93 -4.38
CA ILE A 75 -3.93 5.85 -3.45
C ILE A 75 -2.41 5.78 -3.34
N SER A 76 -1.87 6.16 -2.18
CA SER A 76 -0.43 6.15 -1.93
C SER A 76 0.03 4.89 -1.20
N ALA A 77 1.34 4.61 -1.24
CA ALA A 77 1.98 3.59 -0.41
C ALA A 77 2.62 4.18 0.87
N SER A 78 2.46 5.48 1.11
CA SER A 78 3.00 6.19 2.27
C SER A 78 1.93 7.07 2.90
N TRP A 79 1.75 6.95 4.21
CA TRP A 79 0.84 7.80 4.98
C TRP A 79 1.26 9.27 4.94
N GLY A 80 2.57 9.53 4.90
CA GLY A 80 3.11 10.88 4.77
C GLY A 80 2.60 11.66 3.54
N THR A 81 2.18 10.95 2.47
CA THR A 81 1.51 11.63 1.33
C THR A 81 0.18 12.26 1.74
N ALA A 82 -0.61 11.56 2.56
CA ALA A 82 -1.89 12.09 3.03
C ALA A 82 -1.70 13.28 3.98
N THR A 83 -0.70 13.19 4.88
CA THR A 83 -0.34 14.28 5.78
C THR A 83 0.07 15.53 5.00
N GLN A 84 0.99 15.37 4.04
CA GLN A 84 1.44 16.46 3.19
C GLN A 84 0.26 17.11 2.43
N PHE A 85 -0.59 16.31 1.78
CA PHE A 85 -1.72 16.82 1.01
C PHE A 85 -2.76 17.53 1.89
N ALA A 86 -2.93 17.08 3.14
CA ALA A 86 -3.79 17.75 4.11
C ALA A 86 -3.22 19.13 4.50
N GLU A 87 -1.90 19.20 4.77
CA GLU A 87 -1.21 20.46 5.10
C GLU A 87 -1.26 21.46 3.94
N GLU A 88 -1.19 20.97 2.70
CA GLU A 88 -1.28 21.77 1.48
C GLU A 88 -2.72 22.13 1.07
N GLY A 89 -3.75 21.61 1.78
CA GLY A 89 -5.18 21.85 1.46
C GLY A 89 -5.65 21.20 0.16
N LEU A 90 -5.00 20.11 -0.26
CA LEU A 90 -5.28 19.42 -1.52
C LEU A 90 -6.34 18.31 -1.40
N LEU A 91 -6.85 18.04 -0.18
CA LEU A 91 -7.81 16.98 0.05
C LEU A 91 -9.25 17.52 0.07
N LEU A 92 -10.15 16.77 -0.55
CA LEU A 92 -11.59 16.97 -0.32
C LEU A 92 -11.92 16.46 1.09
N ASP A 93 -12.60 17.28 1.88
CA ASP A 93 -13.11 16.87 3.20
C ASP A 93 -14.32 15.94 3.01
N TYR A 94 -14.03 14.65 3.04
CA TYR A 94 -15.01 13.59 2.89
C TYR A 94 -14.75 12.43 3.85
N THR A 95 -15.83 11.99 4.51
CA THR A 95 -15.81 10.78 5.35
C THR A 95 -16.78 9.76 4.77
N SER A 96 -16.28 8.61 4.37
CA SER A 96 -17.09 7.50 3.87
C SER A 96 -17.97 6.92 4.98
N PRO A 97 -19.26 6.63 4.72
CA PRO A 97 -20.09 5.87 5.64
C PRO A 97 -19.54 4.45 5.90
N ASN A 98 -18.79 3.89 4.94
CA ASN A 98 -18.18 2.56 5.05
C ASN A 98 -16.89 2.55 5.90
N ALA A 99 -16.42 3.71 6.37
CA ALA A 99 -15.25 3.82 7.25
C ALA A 99 -15.59 3.67 8.75
N ALA A 100 -16.82 3.31 9.11
CA ALA A 100 -17.26 3.22 10.51
C ALA A 100 -16.46 2.17 11.31
N THR A 101 -16.08 1.04 10.69
CA THR A 101 -15.30 -0.04 11.31
C THR A 101 -13.79 0.08 11.03
N VAL A 102 -13.35 1.15 10.38
CA VAL A 102 -11.92 1.45 10.22
C VAL A 102 -11.40 2.12 11.49
N PRO A 103 -10.33 1.61 12.13
CA PRO A 103 -9.73 2.22 13.31
C PRO A 103 -9.29 3.66 13.09
N ASP A 104 -9.34 4.49 14.15
CA ASP A 104 -9.06 5.92 14.05
C ASP A 104 -7.63 6.22 13.60
N TYR A 105 -6.65 5.42 13.99
CA TYR A 105 -5.25 5.57 13.56
C TYR A 105 -5.02 5.25 12.05
N LEU A 106 -6.03 4.73 11.36
CA LEU A 106 -6.05 4.50 9.91
C LEU A 106 -6.86 5.55 9.15
N LYS A 107 -7.29 6.62 9.82
CA LYS A 107 -8.10 7.71 9.28
C LYS A 107 -7.52 9.06 9.68
N MET A 108 -7.74 10.04 8.83
CA MET A 108 -7.57 11.46 9.11
C MET A 108 -8.57 12.26 8.25
N PRO A 109 -8.80 13.55 8.53
CA PRO A 109 -9.65 14.37 7.65
C PRO A 109 -9.21 14.26 6.18
N GLY A 110 -10.14 13.87 5.30
CA GLY A 110 -9.91 13.71 3.87
C GLY A 110 -9.10 12.49 3.43
N ALA A 111 -8.69 11.59 4.35
CA ALA A 111 -7.96 10.38 3.98
C ALA A 111 -8.33 9.18 4.87
N VAL A 112 -8.33 7.98 4.27
CA VAL A 112 -8.49 6.70 4.98
C VAL A 112 -7.56 5.66 4.35
N ALA A 113 -7.05 4.75 5.14
CA ALA A 113 -6.33 3.62 4.57
C ALA A 113 -7.28 2.72 3.78
N GLN A 114 -6.96 2.43 2.51
CA GLN A 114 -7.69 1.41 1.74
C GLN A 114 -7.33 -0.01 2.19
N GLY A 115 -6.18 -0.18 2.82
CA GLY A 115 -5.62 -1.41 3.33
C GLY A 115 -4.25 -1.15 3.94
N VAL A 116 -3.68 -2.15 4.58
CA VAL A 116 -2.45 -2.01 5.37
C VAL A 116 -1.45 -3.11 5.02
N ALA A 117 -0.19 -2.74 4.80
CA ALA A 117 0.91 -3.69 4.66
C ALA A 117 1.65 -3.83 5.99
N GLY A 118 2.10 -5.04 6.31
CA GLY A 118 3.00 -5.31 7.42
C GLY A 118 4.42 -5.61 6.92
N LEU A 119 5.41 -5.41 7.77
CA LEU A 119 6.77 -5.83 7.50
C LEU A 119 7.04 -7.19 8.15
N VAL A 120 7.70 -8.08 7.42
CA VAL A 120 7.94 -9.46 7.82
C VAL A 120 9.39 -9.86 7.50
N ILE A 121 9.83 -10.97 8.06
CA ILE A 121 10.95 -11.71 7.50
C ILE A 121 10.38 -12.57 6.35
N ALA A 122 10.82 -12.33 5.12
CA ALA A 122 10.50 -13.22 4.01
C ALA A 122 11.59 -14.30 3.94
N TRP A 123 11.27 -15.51 4.43
CA TRP A 123 12.22 -16.60 4.57
C TRP A 123 11.99 -17.71 3.54
N ASN A 124 13.07 -18.21 2.96
CA ASN A 124 13.02 -19.34 2.03
C ASN A 124 13.27 -20.67 2.80
N PRO A 125 12.25 -21.55 2.94
CA PRO A 125 12.37 -22.83 3.64
C PRO A 125 13.42 -23.77 3.06
N THR A 126 13.77 -23.61 1.79
CA THR A 126 14.76 -24.46 1.11
C THR A 126 16.18 -23.88 1.11
N SER A 127 16.41 -22.76 1.81
CA SER A 127 17.72 -22.09 1.89
C SER A 127 18.77 -22.86 2.69
N GLY A 128 18.35 -23.85 3.47
CA GLY A 128 19.23 -24.55 4.41
C GLY A 128 19.43 -23.83 5.74
N THR A 129 18.85 -22.63 5.91
CA THR A 129 18.86 -21.91 7.20
C THR A 129 17.71 -22.37 8.10
N PRO A 130 17.85 -22.31 9.44
CA PRO A 130 16.73 -22.56 10.34
C PRO A 130 15.60 -21.54 10.12
N LYS A 131 14.35 -21.90 10.46
CA LYS A 131 13.24 -20.94 10.41
C LYS A 131 13.46 -19.86 11.45
N PRO A 132 13.46 -18.55 11.07
CA PRO A 132 13.62 -17.47 12.04
C PRO A 132 12.33 -17.25 12.81
N ALA A 133 12.43 -16.76 14.04
CA ALA A 133 11.30 -16.32 14.84
C ALA A 133 11.30 -14.80 15.05
N ASP A 134 12.48 -14.17 14.91
CA ASP A 134 12.65 -12.75 15.19
C ASP A 134 13.71 -12.10 14.28
N TRP A 135 13.69 -10.76 14.23
CA TRP A 135 14.65 -9.96 13.46
C TRP A 135 16.11 -10.29 13.79
N ALA A 136 16.43 -10.43 15.08
CA ALA A 136 17.77 -10.72 15.56
C ALA A 136 18.28 -12.09 15.12
N ASP A 137 17.40 -13.04 14.76
CA ASP A 137 17.80 -14.35 14.26
C ASP A 137 18.59 -14.25 12.95
N LEU A 138 18.29 -13.24 12.14
CA LEU A 138 18.96 -13.01 10.87
C LEU A 138 20.42 -12.55 11.00
N ALA A 139 20.84 -12.11 12.21
CA ALA A 139 22.22 -11.78 12.52
C ALA A 139 23.04 -12.99 13.02
N LYS A 140 22.40 -14.16 13.19
CA LYS A 140 23.09 -15.39 13.63
C LYS A 140 24.00 -15.98 12.53
N PRO A 141 25.05 -16.73 12.89
CA PRO A 141 26.00 -17.31 11.93
C PRO A 141 25.38 -18.15 10.82
N GLU A 142 24.24 -18.81 11.08
CA GLU A 142 23.50 -19.63 10.12
C GLU A 142 22.95 -18.82 8.93
N TYR A 143 22.82 -17.51 9.10
CA TYR A 143 22.37 -16.56 8.07
C TYR A 143 23.51 -15.78 7.42
N LYS A 144 24.77 -16.13 7.71
CA LYS A 144 25.92 -15.40 7.19
C LYS A 144 25.88 -15.31 5.67
N ASP A 145 25.97 -14.07 5.16
CA ASP A 145 25.92 -13.72 3.73
C ASP A 145 24.61 -14.11 3.02
N LEU A 146 23.55 -14.51 3.76
CA LEU A 146 22.29 -15.02 3.21
C LEU A 146 21.10 -14.06 3.37
N VAL A 147 21.31 -12.86 3.92
CA VAL A 147 20.24 -11.88 4.13
C VAL A 147 20.34 -10.75 3.13
N THR A 148 19.19 -10.34 2.62
CA THR A 148 19.00 -9.07 1.91
C THR A 148 18.05 -8.16 2.67
N LEU A 149 18.11 -6.85 2.42
CA LEU A 149 17.14 -5.89 2.93
C LEU A 149 16.90 -4.80 1.89
N PRO A 150 15.66 -4.26 1.80
CA PRO A 150 15.40 -3.10 0.95
C PRO A 150 16.11 -1.86 1.50
N ASP A 151 16.49 -0.96 0.59
CA ASP A 151 17.00 0.35 0.95
C ASP A 151 15.87 1.21 1.56
N PRO A 152 15.99 1.73 2.80
CA PRO A 152 14.97 2.58 3.40
C PRO A 152 14.72 3.88 2.64
N ALA A 153 15.67 4.37 1.85
CA ALA A 153 15.46 5.50 0.96
C ALA A 153 14.52 5.16 -0.23
N ALA A 154 14.49 3.88 -0.64
CA ALA A 154 13.69 3.38 -1.76
C ALA A 154 12.41 2.63 -1.34
N SER A 155 12.29 2.26 -0.06
CA SER A 155 11.16 1.51 0.51
C SER A 155 10.61 2.22 1.74
N GLY A 156 9.40 2.79 1.62
CA GLY A 156 8.74 3.45 2.75
C GLY A 156 8.47 2.51 3.93
N GLY A 157 8.12 1.24 3.67
CA GLY A 157 7.93 0.26 4.74
C GLY A 157 9.24 -0.05 5.49
N THR A 158 10.34 -0.27 4.76
CA THR A 158 11.66 -0.47 5.38
C THR A 158 12.09 0.77 6.15
N PHE A 159 11.82 1.97 5.63
CA PHE A 159 12.05 3.21 6.36
C PHE A 159 11.32 3.21 7.70
N THR A 160 10.02 2.93 7.73
CA THR A 160 9.23 2.90 8.96
C THR A 160 9.75 1.84 9.95
N LEU A 161 10.23 0.68 9.47
CA LEU A 161 10.82 -0.33 10.35
C LEU A 161 12.17 0.15 10.95
N VAL A 162 13.03 0.77 10.14
CA VAL A 162 14.30 1.35 10.62
C VAL A 162 14.03 2.49 11.61
N GLU A 163 13.04 3.34 11.33
CA GLU A 163 12.56 4.39 12.24
C GLU A 163 12.14 3.81 13.59
N ALA A 164 11.34 2.72 13.58
CA ALA A 164 10.94 2.03 14.80
C ALA A 164 12.15 1.41 15.54
N PHE A 165 13.12 0.85 14.81
CA PHE A 165 14.33 0.31 15.41
C PHE A 165 15.17 1.39 16.11
N VAL A 166 15.28 2.57 15.50
CA VAL A 166 15.96 3.72 16.13
C VAL A 166 15.19 4.21 17.36
N ALA A 167 13.86 4.32 17.27
CA ALA A 167 13.01 4.77 18.38
C ALA A 167 13.00 3.80 19.58
N ASN A 168 13.27 2.51 19.37
CA ASN A 168 13.26 1.47 20.40
C ASN A 168 14.66 0.95 20.76
N ASP A 169 15.73 1.69 20.44
CA ASP A 169 17.14 1.33 20.74
C ASP A 169 17.55 -0.05 20.19
N MET A 170 17.02 -0.47 19.01
CA MET A 170 17.28 -1.77 18.39
C MET A 170 18.28 -1.69 17.23
N THR A 171 19.08 -0.64 17.14
CA THR A 171 20.07 -0.46 16.06
C THR A 171 21.19 -1.49 16.06
N ASP A 172 21.43 -2.17 17.19
CA ASP A 172 22.33 -3.30 17.34
C ASP A 172 21.94 -4.49 16.43
N VAL A 173 20.64 -4.69 16.18
CA VAL A 173 20.15 -5.70 15.21
C VAL A 173 20.61 -5.34 13.80
N LEU A 174 20.51 -4.07 13.40
CA LEU A 174 20.96 -3.60 12.09
C LEU A 174 22.48 -3.75 11.95
N GLN A 175 23.24 -3.44 13.00
CA GLN A 175 24.69 -3.65 13.03
C GLN A 175 25.02 -5.13 12.92
N GLY A 176 24.33 -6.00 13.66
CA GLY A 176 24.50 -7.45 13.57
C GLY A 176 24.21 -8.00 12.17
N LEU A 177 23.19 -7.49 11.47
CA LEU A 177 22.91 -7.84 10.08
C LEU A 177 24.08 -7.46 9.15
N LYS A 178 24.62 -6.23 9.30
CA LYS A 178 25.79 -5.76 8.54
C LYS A 178 27.00 -6.64 8.78
N ASP A 179 27.31 -6.90 10.05
CA ASP A 179 28.48 -7.71 10.44
C ASP A 179 28.36 -9.16 9.94
N ASN A 180 27.12 -9.65 9.80
CA ASN A 180 26.80 -10.97 9.25
C ASN A 180 26.70 -10.99 7.71
N GLY A 181 27.04 -9.89 7.03
CA GLY A 181 27.12 -9.83 5.56
C GLY A 181 25.79 -9.61 4.86
N ALA A 182 24.81 -9.01 5.53
CA ALA A 182 23.55 -8.63 4.88
C ALA A 182 23.75 -7.54 3.82
N ILE A 183 23.00 -7.61 2.71
CA ILE A 183 23.15 -6.73 1.55
C ILE A 183 21.93 -5.85 1.38
N VAL A 184 22.15 -4.53 1.31
CA VAL A 184 21.12 -3.56 0.91
C VAL A 184 20.90 -3.67 -0.60
N ALA A 185 19.65 -3.95 -1.04
CA ALA A 185 19.32 -4.30 -2.42
C ALA A 185 18.17 -3.45 -2.99
N GLY A 186 18.33 -2.16 -3.08
CA GLY A 186 17.37 -1.25 -3.71
C GLY A 186 15.96 -1.35 -3.09
N ALA A 187 14.90 -1.37 -3.92
CA ALA A 187 13.51 -1.45 -3.43
C ALA A 187 13.09 -2.90 -3.11
N ASN A 188 11.91 -3.08 -2.46
CA ASN A 188 11.37 -4.35 -1.95
C ASN A 188 11.53 -5.54 -2.91
N LYS A 189 11.23 -5.34 -4.20
CA LYS A 189 11.32 -6.42 -5.19
C LYS A 189 12.76 -6.83 -5.49
N ALA A 190 13.69 -5.88 -5.45
CA ALA A 190 15.13 -6.15 -5.65
C ALA A 190 15.71 -6.96 -4.49
N ALA A 191 15.25 -6.71 -3.26
CA ALA A 191 15.65 -7.51 -2.09
C ALA A 191 15.03 -8.91 -2.10
N LEU A 192 13.78 -9.06 -2.58
CA LEU A 192 13.08 -10.35 -2.58
C LEU A 192 13.58 -11.30 -3.66
N ASN A 193 13.90 -10.81 -4.86
CA ASN A 193 14.27 -11.67 -6.00
C ASN A 193 15.41 -12.65 -5.70
N PRO A 194 16.55 -12.28 -5.05
CA PRO A 194 17.59 -13.23 -4.73
C PRO A 194 17.15 -14.37 -3.80
N VAL A 195 16.18 -14.11 -2.92
CA VAL A 195 15.61 -15.13 -2.02
C VAL A 195 14.71 -16.10 -2.80
N LEU A 196 13.85 -15.60 -3.68
CA LEU A 196 13.04 -16.43 -4.57
C LEU A 196 13.88 -17.29 -5.52
N GLN A 197 15.05 -16.79 -5.93
CA GLN A 197 15.99 -17.53 -6.79
C GLN A 197 16.89 -18.51 -6.01
N GLY A 198 16.75 -18.60 -4.68
CA GLY A 198 17.55 -19.46 -3.84
C GLY A 198 19.01 -18.99 -3.62
N ALA A 199 19.38 -17.80 -4.09
CA ALA A 199 20.70 -17.21 -3.87
C ALA A 199 20.88 -16.62 -2.46
N LYS A 200 19.77 -16.34 -1.78
CA LYS A 200 19.70 -15.82 -0.40
C LYS A 200 18.66 -16.59 0.39
N GLY A 201 18.80 -16.54 1.73
CA GLY A 201 17.91 -17.28 2.65
C GLY A 201 16.74 -16.46 3.16
N ALA A 202 16.92 -15.16 3.35
CA ALA A 202 15.87 -14.31 3.89
C ALA A 202 15.97 -12.84 3.45
N VAL A 203 14.81 -12.15 3.51
CA VAL A 203 14.73 -10.67 3.46
C VAL A 203 14.41 -10.17 4.85
N PHE A 204 15.23 -9.28 5.40
CA PHE A 204 14.86 -8.39 6.50
C PHE A 204 13.96 -7.28 5.95
N ALA A 205 12.86 -6.97 6.61
CA ALA A 205 11.87 -5.98 6.17
C ALA A 205 11.20 -6.34 4.82
N GLY A 206 10.90 -7.62 4.58
CA GLY A 206 10.04 -8.05 3.50
C GLY A 206 8.62 -7.49 3.68
N VAL A 207 7.92 -7.23 2.57
CA VAL A 207 6.52 -6.78 2.62
C VAL A 207 5.60 -8.00 2.62
N ASP A 208 4.74 -8.10 3.61
CA ASP A 208 3.87 -9.25 3.89
C ASP A 208 3.05 -9.71 2.67
N TYR A 209 2.22 -8.84 2.11
CA TYR A 209 1.35 -9.22 0.97
C TYR A 209 2.13 -9.61 -0.29
N ILE A 210 3.37 -9.09 -0.48
CA ILE A 210 4.23 -9.49 -1.60
C ILE A 210 4.76 -10.89 -1.35
N THR A 211 5.21 -11.16 -0.13
CA THR A 211 5.74 -12.47 0.30
C THR A 211 4.65 -13.54 0.25
N MET A 212 3.48 -13.26 0.84
CA MET A 212 2.34 -14.18 0.82
C MET A 212 1.81 -14.42 -0.59
N GLY A 213 1.76 -13.38 -1.42
CA GLY A 213 1.37 -13.51 -2.83
C GLY A 213 2.37 -14.31 -3.68
N ALA A 214 3.66 -14.34 -3.32
CA ALA A 214 4.65 -15.22 -3.92
C ALA A 214 4.45 -16.68 -3.45
N ALA A 215 4.26 -16.89 -2.16
CA ALA A 215 3.95 -18.22 -1.59
C ALA A 215 2.68 -18.83 -2.21
N ALA A 216 1.62 -18.05 -2.38
CA ALA A 216 0.37 -18.48 -3.01
C ALA A 216 0.56 -18.89 -4.50
N LYS A 217 1.63 -18.45 -5.15
CA LYS A 217 2.01 -18.86 -6.51
C LYS A 217 2.94 -20.07 -6.54
N GLY A 218 3.23 -20.67 -5.38
CA GLY A 218 4.08 -21.85 -5.26
C GLY A 218 5.57 -21.55 -5.12
N GLU A 219 5.96 -20.29 -4.91
CA GLU A 219 7.36 -19.96 -4.61
C GLU A 219 7.73 -20.47 -3.22
N SER A 220 8.99 -20.90 -3.06
CA SER A 220 9.52 -21.37 -1.77
C SER A 220 9.82 -20.18 -0.87
N ILE A 221 8.80 -19.65 -0.21
CA ILE A 221 8.92 -18.50 0.68
C ILE A 221 7.80 -18.49 1.72
N GLU A 222 8.11 -18.05 2.94
CA GLU A 222 7.17 -17.84 4.02
C GLU A 222 7.29 -16.41 4.56
N ALA A 223 6.15 -15.82 4.95
CA ALA A 223 6.09 -14.56 5.69
C ALA A 223 6.10 -14.85 7.18
N ILE A 224 7.17 -14.46 7.88
CA ILE A 224 7.32 -14.63 9.33
C ILE A 224 7.13 -13.26 9.99
N PHE A 225 6.10 -13.13 10.81
CA PHE A 225 5.90 -11.96 11.67
C PHE A 225 6.79 -12.11 12.91
N PRO A 226 7.74 -11.18 13.14
CA PRO A 226 8.71 -11.29 14.22
C PRO A 226 8.08 -11.17 15.60
N THR A 227 8.60 -11.92 16.58
CA THR A 227 8.06 -11.98 17.94
C THR A 227 8.29 -10.69 18.74
N SER A 228 9.38 -9.96 18.47
CA SER A 228 9.66 -8.65 19.07
C SER A 228 8.76 -7.53 18.54
N GLY A 229 8.00 -7.82 17.49
CA GLY A 229 7.09 -6.89 16.87
C GLY A 229 7.51 -6.43 15.48
N THR A 230 6.59 -5.74 14.83
CA THR A 230 6.77 -5.18 13.49
C THR A 230 6.10 -3.82 13.37
N VAL A 231 6.22 -3.21 12.21
CA VAL A 231 5.48 -2.00 11.86
C VAL A 231 4.48 -2.29 10.75
N VAL A 232 3.46 -1.45 10.67
CA VAL A 232 2.50 -1.45 9.58
C VAL A 232 2.62 -0.18 8.74
N ALA A 233 2.34 -0.31 7.46
CA ALA A 233 2.34 0.77 6.49
C ALA A 233 0.93 0.94 5.92
N PRO A 234 0.10 1.82 6.50
CA PRO A 234 -1.20 2.15 5.97
C PRO A 234 -1.07 2.78 4.58
N ARG A 235 -1.99 2.41 3.68
CA ARG A 235 -2.05 2.92 2.31
C ARG A 235 -3.19 3.91 2.17
N PRO A 236 -2.92 5.22 2.34
CA PRO A 236 -3.96 6.22 2.30
C PRO A 236 -4.60 6.31 0.92
N MET A 237 -5.91 6.42 0.92
CA MET A 237 -6.75 6.77 -0.21
C MET A 237 -7.36 8.15 0.06
N MET A 238 -7.32 9.03 -0.93
CA MET A 238 -7.69 10.43 -0.83
C MET A 238 -8.47 10.85 -2.07
N ILE A 239 -9.46 11.71 -1.91
CA ILE A 239 -10.10 12.44 -3.02
C ILE A 239 -9.43 13.81 -3.09
N LEU A 240 -8.99 14.22 -4.28
CA LEU A 240 -8.39 15.54 -4.45
C LEU A 240 -9.46 16.64 -4.46
N SER A 241 -9.19 17.77 -3.81
CA SER A 241 -10.06 18.95 -3.82
C SER A 241 -10.25 19.56 -5.22
N SER A 242 -9.34 19.24 -6.16
CA SER A 242 -9.39 19.67 -7.56
C SER A 242 -10.32 18.83 -8.45
N THR A 243 -10.90 17.72 -7.93
CA THR A 243 -11.78 16.84 -8.71
C THR A 243 -12.95 17.60 -9.33
N GLN A 244 -13.27 17.29 -10.57
CA GLN A 244 -14.48 17.76 -11.25
C GLN A 244 -15.58 16.68 -11.25
N ASN A 245 -15.28 15.48 -10.72
CA ASN A 245 -16.14 14.30 -10.69
C ASN A 245 -16.45 13.88 -9.24
N GLU A 246 -16.75 14.83 -8.37
CA GLU A 246 -16.87 14.62 -6.92
C GLU A 246 -17.83 13.49 -6.56
N VAL A 247 -18.99 13.39 -7.23
CA VAL A 247 -20.01 12.38 -6.96
C VAL A 247 -19.45 10.97 -7.23
N ASP A 248 -18.86 10.76 -8.40
CA ASP A 248 -18.32 9.46 -8.80
C ASP A 248 -17.03 9.13 -8.03
N ALA A 249 -16.20 10.13 -7.70
CA ALA A 249 -15.01 9.95 -6.85
C ALA A 249 -15.39 9.47 -5.44
N LYS A 250 -16.42 10.06 -4.83
CA LYS A 250 -16.98 9.61 -3.54
C LYS A 250 -17.56 8.21 -3.64
N ALA A 251 -18.29 7.91 -4.71
CA ALA A 251 -18.86 6.59 -4.93
C ALA A 251 -17.76 5.53 -5.08
N PHE A 252 -16.67 5.81 -5.81
CA PHE A 252 -15.51 4.91 -5.91
C PHE A 252 -14.81 4.74 -4.55
N TYR A 253 -14.63 5.82 -3.82
CA TYR A 253 -14.03 5.81 -2.48
C TYR A 253 -14.85 4.93 -1.52
N ASP A 254 -16.18 5.07 -1.53
CA ASP A 254 -17.09 4.26 -0.72
C ASP A 254 -17.07 2.79 -1.14
N TYR A 255 -16.99 2.51 -2.45
CA TYR A 255 -16.89 1.15 -2.97
C TYR A 255 -15.59 0.47 -2.50
N VAL A 256 -14.46 1.15 -2.53
CA VAL A 256 -13.20 0.60 -2.02
C VAL A 256 -13.30 0.20 -0.55
N LEU A 257 -14.08 0.95 0.24
CA LEU A 257 -14.33 0.68 1.66
C LEU A 257 -15.57 -0.20 1.91
N SER A 258 -16.28 -0.63 0.88
CA SER A 258 -17.38 -1.59 1.03
C SER A 258 -16.86 -2.97 1.44
N GLU A 259 -17.78 -3.86 1.85
CA GLU A 259 -17.43 -5.26 2.12
C GLU A 259 -16.79 -5.92 0.90
N GLU A 260 -17.36 -5.71 -0.29
CA GLU A 260 -16.83 -6.25 -1.55
C GLU A 260 -15.42 -5.70 -1.87
N GLY A 261 -15.23 -4.37 -1.76
CA GLY A 261 -13.94 -3.73 -1.98
C GLY A 261 -12.87 -4.23 -1.01
N GLN A 262 -13.21 -4.36 0.27
CA GLN A 262 -12.29 -4.84 1.30
C GLN A 262 -12.02 -6.36 1.20
N ALA A 263 -12.97 -7.15 0.70
CA ALA A 263 -12.72 -8.54 0.33
C ALA A 263 -11.70 -8.64 -0.81
N MET A 264 -11.74 -7.72 -1.81
CA MET A 264 -10.71 -7.65 -2.84
C MET A 264 -9.33 -7.24 -2.28
N VAL A 265 -9.29 -6.40 -1.24
CA VAL A 265 -8.05 -6.07 -0.50
C VAL A 265 -7.48 -7.33 0.13
N ALA A 266 -8.29 -8.11 0.85
CA ALA A 266 -7.90 -9.39 1.45
C ALA A 266 -7.41 -10.39 0.40
N ALA A 267 -8.08 -10.49 -0.75
CA ALA A 267 -7.75 -11.42 -1.82
C ALA A 267 -6.36 -11.24 -2.44
N VAL A 268 -5.75 -10.06 -2.30
CA VAL A 268 -4.35 -9.80 -2.70
C VAL A 268 -3.38 -9.88 -1.53
N HIS A 269 -3.79 -10.48 -0.43
CA HIS A 269 -3.03 -10.61 0.82
C HIS A 269 -2.63 -9.28 1.47
N LEU A 270 -3.29 -8.18 1.13
CA LEU A 270 -3.18 -6.93 1.88
C LEU A 270 -4.13 -6.99 3.08
N MET A 271 -3.75 -6.49 4.26
CA MET A 271 -4.67 -6.41 5.39
C MET A 271 -5.79 -5.42 5.07
N PRO A 272 -7.06 -5.83 5.17
CA PRO A 272 -8.19 -4.89 5.12
C PRO A 272 -8.03 -3.78 6.17
N SER A 273 -8.48 -2.59 5.86
CA SER A 273 -8.52 -1.48 6.82
C SER A 273 -9.71 -1.58 7.77
N ARG A 274 -10.80 -2.21 7.34
CA ARG A 274 -11.98 -2.49 8.17
C ARG A 274 -11.71 -3.70 9.08
N THR A 275 -12.15 -3.62 10.32
CA THR A 275 -11.96 -4.68 11.33
C THR A 275 -13.00 -5.80 11.26
N ASP A 276 -14.06 -5.63 10.48
CA ASP A 276 -15.15 -6.60 10.29
C ASP A 276 -14.99 -7.46 9.01
N ILE A 277 -13.83 -7.39 8.34
CA ILE A 277 -13.51 -8.20 7.17
C ILE A 277 -12.57 -9.32 7.56
N GLU A 278 -12.99 -10.56 7.34
CA GLU A 278 -12.16 -11.74 7.54
C GLU A 278 -11.13 -11.89 6.41
N ALA A 279 -9.94 -12.37 6.73
CA ALA A 279 -8.90 -12.70 5.77
C ALA A 279 -8.08 -13.91 6.25
N ASP A 280 -7.61 -14.73 5.29
CA ASP A 280 -6.74 -15.89 5.58
C ASP A 280 -5.29 -15.42 5.79
N ARG A 281 -5.09 -14.60 6.83
CA ARG A 281 -3.80 -14.07 7.25
C ARG A 281 -3.89 -13.41 8.62
N PRO A 282 -2.79 -13.20 9.36
CA PRO A 282 -2.79 -12.33 10.54
C PRO A 282 -3.25 -10.91 10.18
N LEU A 283 -4.16 -10.36 10.97
CA LEU A 283 -4.66 -9.00 10.89
C LEU A 283 -3.91 -8.09 11.87
N ILE A 284 -4.15 -6.77 11.80
CA ILE A 284 -3.43 -5.80 12.65
C ILE A 284 -3.57 -6.14 14.14
N GLY A 285 -4.77 -6.59 14.57
CA GLY A 285 -5.03 -6.97 15.96
C GLY A 285 -4.27 -8.19 16.46
N ASP A 286 -3.74 -9.02 15.55
CA ASP A 286 -2.95 -10.21 15.87
C ASP A 286 -1.45 -9.90 15.94
N LEU A 287 -1.03 -8.67 15.58
CA LEU A 287 0.38 -8.29 15.49
C LEU A 287 0.84 -7.54 16.74
N THR A 288 2.05 -7.83 17.18
CA THR A 288 2.79 -6.94 18.09
C THR A 288 3.32 -5.78 17.26
N LEU A 289 2.84 -4.56 17.50
CA LEU A 289 3.29 -3.36 16.79
C LEU A 289 4.36 -2.63 17.57
N MET A 290 5.43 -2.23 16.87
CA MET A 290 6.47 -1.37 17.39
C MET A 290 6.05 0.10 17.24
N SER A 291 6.36 0.91 18.26
CA SER A 291 6.12 2.35 18.20
C SER A 291 7.21 3.05 17.40
N THR A 292 6.83 4.10 16.68
CA THR A 292 7.75 5.08 16.08
C THR A 292 7.74 6.40 16.86
N GLU A 293 7.06 6.43 18.00
CA GLU A 293 6.99 7.63 18.85
C GLU A 293 8.39 8.00 19.37
N GLY A 294 8.73 9.27 19.26
CA GLY A 294 10.06 9.77 19.64
C GLY A 294 11.18 9.46 18.64
N ALA A 295 10.87 8.89 17.47
CA ALA A 295 11.87 8.71 16.43
C ALA A 295 12.47 10.05 15.99
N PRO A 296 13.77 10.06 15.61
CA PRO A 296 14.41 11.22 15.01
C PRO A 296 13.78 11.60 13.66
N THR A 297 14.22 12.71 13.11
CA THR A 297 13.80 13.15 11.78
C THR A 297 14.16 12.10 10.69
N ARG A 298 13.48 12.17 9.56
CA ARG A 298 13.74 11.28 8.43
C ARG A 298 15.22 11.25 8.02
N ASP A 299 15.85 12.42 7.97
CA ASP A 299 17.26 12.54 7.55
C ASP A 299 18.21 11.92 8.59
N GLU A 300 17.91 12.05 9.87
CA GLU A 300 18.68 11.42 10.95
C GLU A 300 18.54 9.89 10.93
N VAL A 301 17.33 9.36 10.71
CA VAL A 301 17.07 7.91 10.55
C VAL A 301 17.85 7.35 9.36
N LEU A 302 17.79 8.00 8.21
CA LEU A 302 18.53 7.58 7.01
C LEU A 302 20.05 7.70 7.20
N SER A 303 20.51 8.74 7.89
CA SER A 303 21.93 8.91 8.23
C SER A 303 22.43 7.81 9.17
N THR A 304 21.64 7.44 10.19
CA THR A 304 21.94 6.34 11.11
C THR A 304 22.08 5.02 10.34
N PHE A 305 21.12 4.72 9.47
CA PHE A 305 21.17 3.53 8.63
C PHE A 305 22.40 3.51 7.69
N ALA A 306 22.67 4.64 7.01
CA ALA A 306 23.84 4.78 6.15
C ALA A 306 25.16 4.64 6.91
N GLY A 307 25.23 5.13 8.15
CA GLY A 307 26.40 4.96 9.03
C GLY A 307 26.70 3.49 9.36
N ILE A 308 25.67 2.64 9.39
CA ILE A 308 25.83 1.21 9.63
C ILE A 308 26.21 0.47 8.33
N PHE A 309 25.54 0.73 7.21
CA PHE A 309 25.64 -0.10 6.00
C PHE A 309 26.63 0.39 4.94
N ASN A 310 27.18 1.60 5.05
CA ASN A 310 28.21 2.17 4.15
C ASN A 310 29.66 2.08 4.75
#